data_dab7d07236e0e1da62d4ade701d3247e
#
_entry.id   dab7d07236e0e1da62d4ade701d3247e
#
_cell.length_a   1.000
_cell.length_b   1.000
_cell.length_c   1.000
_cell.angle_alpha   90.00
_cell.angle_beta   90.00
_cell.angle_gamma   90.00
#
_symmetry.space_group_name_H-M   'P 1'
#
loop_
_entity.id
_entity.type
_entity.pdbx_description
1 polymer ?
#
loop_
_entity_poly.entity_id
_entity_poly.type
_entity_poly.pdbx_seq_one_letter_code
_entity_poly.pdbx_strand_id
1 'polypeptide(L)'
;SDVTSWGALLDPKNAGQVILQSDPAIGALDMLLALRATGQMRPANLADLSLVEIDALVGHLSRYRSSGQFHSIWNDESEAIKAMMQGVAPMLGSLWWSGAIRLKAEGVPVRMVTPVEGCRGWYGGVALAAHLAGHKRDAAYEYLNWWLDGVPGAILARNGAYMANHSAVRANLSLDEWEFWYEGKPASVAILDPEGRKVYEVGQLREGGSYYERMSKVVVWDKV
;
A
#
# COMPACT_ATOMS: atom_id res chain seq x y z
N SER A 1 -17.64 4.27 -13.12
CA SER A 1 -18.15 4.39 -11.74
C SER A 1 -16.97 4.40 -10.77
N ASP A 2 -17.05 5.29 -9.76
CA ASP A 2 -15.99 5.37 -8.77
C ASP A 2 -15.95 4.10 -7.91
N VAL A 3 -14.80 3.43 -7.91
CA VAL A 3 -14.55 2.32 -6.98
C VAL A 3 -14.32 2.92 -5.60
N THR A 4 -15.11 2.49 -4.61
CA THR A 4 -15.03 2.99 -3.23
C THR A 4 -15.03 1.89 -2.18
N SER A 5 -15.10 0.62 -2.59
CA SER A 5 -15.24 -0.55 -1.72
C SER A 5 -14.33 -1.68 -2.17
N TRP A 6 -13.82 -2.44 -1.22
CA TRP A 6 -13.14 -3.73 -1.47
C TRP A 6 -14.02 -4.71 -2.23
N GLY A 7 -15.35 -4.62 -2.06
CA GLY A 7 -16.30 -5.47 -2.78
C GLY A 7 -16.18 -5.39 -4.30
N ALA A 8 -15.60 -4.32 -4.84
CA ALA A 8 -15.35 -4.20 -6.27
C ALA A 8 -14.45 -5.30 -6.84
N LEU A 9 -13.54 -5.89 -6.04
CA LEU A 9 -12.69 -7.00 -6.45
C LEU A 9 -13.49 -8.28 -6.77
N LEU A 10 -14.69 -8.41 -6.19
CA LEU A 10 -15.56 -9.57 -6.33
C LEU A 10 -16.82 -9.28 -7.15
N ASP A 11 -17.01 -8.06 -7.62
CA ASP A 11 -18.15 -7.70 -8.46
C ASP A 11 -18.05 -8.45 -9.80
N PRO A 12 -19.06 -9.22 -10.21
CA PRO A 12 -19.05 -9.98 -11.47
C PRO A 12 -18.78 -9.11 -12.72
N LYS A 13 -19.13 -7.82 -12.68
CA LYS A 13 -18.83 -6.89 -13.80
C LYS A 13 -17.34 -6.65 -14.01
N ASN A 14 -16.50 -6.93 -12.99
CA ASN A 14 -15.05 -6.80 -13.01
C ASN A 14 -14.36 -8.16 -13.25
N ALA A 15 -15.11 -9.21 -13.61
CA ALA A 15 -14.54 -10.53 -13.86
C ALA A 15 -13.47 -10.48 -14.96
N GLY A 16 -12.36 -11.16 -14.72
CA GLY A 16 -11.19 -11.15 -15.61
C GLY A 16 -10.39 -9.84 -15.65
N GLN A 17 -10.73 -8.87 -14.82
CA GLN A 17 -10.09 -7.54 -14.80
C GLN A 17 -9.34 -7.25 -13.50
N VAL A 18 -9.30 -8.19 -12.57
CA VAL A 18 -8.70 -8.05 -11.24
C VAL A 18 -7.42 -8.86 -11.15
N ILE A 19 -6.37 -8.25 -10.61
CA ILE A 19 -5.14 -8.94 -10.24
C ILE A 19 -4.96 -8.88 -8.73
N LEU A 20 -4.62 -10.02 -8.10
CA LEU A 20 -4.31 -10.12 -6.68
C LEU A 20 -2.82 -10.37 -6.47
N GLN A 21 -2.32 -9.99 -5.30
CA GLN A 21 -1.00 -10.35 -4.85
C GLN A 21 -0.98 -11.80 -4.33
N SER A 22 0.14 -12.52 -4.58
CA SER A 22 0.29 -13.93 -4.18
C SER A 22 0.61 -14.12 -2.69
N ASP A 23 1.13 -13.09 -2.02
CA ASP A 23 1.50 -13.16 -0.61
C ASP A 23 0.26 -13.45 0.25
N PRO A 24 0.28 -14.52 1.07
CA PRO A 24 -0.88 -14.89 1.89
C PRO A 24 -1.23 -13.83 2.95
N ALA A 25 -0.26 -13.06 3.45
CA ALA A 25 -0.52 -11.97 4.40
C ALA A 25 -1.09 -10.71 3.72
N ILE A 26 -0.99 -10.60 2.40
CA ILE A 26 -1.46 -9.45 1.63
C ILE A 26 -2.67 -9.84 0.78
N GLY A 27 -2.49 -10.69 -0.23
CA GLY A 27 -3.56 -11.03 -1.17
C GLY A 27 -4.72 -11.79 -0.55
N ALA A 28 -4.46 -12.69 0.41
CA ALA A 28 -5.55 -13.35 1.13
C ALA A 28 -6.29 -12.37 2.05
N LEU A 29 -5.58 -11.40 2.65
CA LEU A 29 -6.21 -10.37 3.47
C LEU A 29 -7.02 -9.38 2.62
N ASP A 30 -6.56 -9.00 1.43
CA ASP A 30 -7.34 -8.22 0.47
C ASP A 30 -8.64 -8.95 0.10
N MET A 31 -8.55 -10.26 -0.15
CA MET A 31 -9.71 -11.10 -0.41
C MET A 31 -10.66 -11.16 0.78
N LEU A 32 -10.13 -11.27 2.01
CA LEU A 32 -10.91 -11.25 3.24
C LEU A 32 -11.67 -9.93 3.41
N LEU A 33 -11.02 -8.81 3.14
CA LEU A 33 -11.66 -7.49 3.17
C LEU A 33 -12.77 -7.38 2.12
N ALA A 34 -12.55 -7.92 0.92
CA ALA A 34 -13.55 -7.98 -0.14
C ALA A 34 -14.75 -8.87 0.23
N LEU A 35 -14.51 -10.05 0.82
CA LEU A 35 -15.56 -10.94 1.32
C LEU A 35 -16.34 -10.31 2.48
N ARG A 36 -15.67 -9.57 3.35
CA ARG A 36 -16.33 -8.81 4.42
C ARG A 36 -17.20 -7.69 3.85
N ALA A 37 -16.69 -6.93 2.89
CA ALA A 37 -17.44 -5.84 2.22
C ALA A 37 -18.71 -6.35 1.53
N THR A 38 -18.66 -7.57 0.97
CA THR A 38 -19.82 -8.22 0.32
C THR A 38 -20.68 -9.06 1.30
N GLY A 39 -20.33 -9.10 2.59
CA GLY A 39 -21.08 -9.83 3.62
C GLY A 39 -20.91 -11.35 3.57
N GLN A 40 -19.97 -11.88 2.77
CA GLN A 40 -19.75 -13.33 2.59
C GLN A 40 -18.92 -13.95 3.72
N MET A 41 -18.08 -13.16 4.39
CA MET A 41 -17.35 -13.56 5.60
C MET A 41 -17.36 -12.43 6.63
N ARG A 42 -17.41 -12.78 7.92
CA ARG A 42 -17.38 -11.83 9.04
C ARG A 42 -16.56 -12.39 10.19
N PRO A 43 -15.24 -12.56 10.03
CA PRO A 43 -14.40 -13.05 11.11
C PRO A 43 -14.39 -12.06 12.29
N ALA A 44 -14.25 -12.60 13.49
CA ALA A 44 -14.19 -11.78 14.70
C ALA A 44 -12.93 -10.93 14.77
N ASN A 45 -11.81 -11.44 14.29
CA ASN A 45 -10.52 -10.76 14.24
C ASN A 45 -9.87 -10.97 12.87
N LEU A 46 -9.71 -9.90 12.09
CA LEU A 46 -9.08 -9.95 10.76
C LEU A 46 -7.58 -10.32 10.82
N ALA A 47 -6.91 -10.03 11.94
CA ALA A 47 -5.48 -10.30 12.12
C ALA A 47 -5.19 -11.67 12.77
N ASP A 48 -6.22 -12.46 13.09
CA ASP A 48 -6.06 -13.72 13.82
C ASP A 48 -7.21 -14.67 13.47
N LEU A 49 -7.16 -15.24 12.27
CA LEU A 49 -8.19 -16.16 11.79
C LEU A 49 -8.00 -17.54 12.43
N SER A 50 -9.10 -18.17 12.82
CA SER A 50 -9.13 -19.59 13.14
C SER A 50 -8.90 -20.44 11.91
N LEU A 51 -8.50 -21.72 12.10
CA LEU A 51 -8.33 -22.66 10.99
C LEU A 51 -9.61 -22.80 10.13
N VAL A 52 -10.77 -22.80 10.77
CA VAL A 52 -12.06 -22.87 10.07
C VAL A 52 -12.28 -21.64 9.19
N GLU A 53 -11.92 -20.45 9.67
CA GLU A 53 -12.04 -19.22 8.87
C GLU A 53 -11.02 -19.21 7.74
N ILE A 54 -9.81 -19.73 7.95
CA ILE A 54 -8.79 -19.89 6.90
C ILE A 54 -9.31 -20.85 5.82
N ASP A 55 -9.84 -22.01 6.18
CA ASP A 55 -10.39 -22.98 5.22
C ASP A 55 -11.54 -22.37 4.43
N ALA A 56 -12.42 -21.60 5.07
CA ALA A 56 -13.49 -20.87 4.39
C ALA A 56 -12.94 -19.84 3.41
N LEU A 57 -11.92 -19.06 3.80
CA LEU A 57 -11.26 -18.07 2.93
C LEU A 57 -10.64 -18.73 1.70
N VAL A 58 -9.91 -19.84 1.89
CA VAL A 58 -9.30 -20.62 0.80
C VAL A 58 -10.39 -21.18 -0.14
N GLY A 59 -11.51 -21.65 0.43
CA GLY A 59 -12.66 -22.09 -0.35
C GLY A 59 -13.26 -20.98 -1.22
N HIS A 60 -13.37 -19.77 -0.70
CA HIS A 60 -13.81 -18.59 -1.47
C HIS A 60 -12.81 -18.22 -2.56
N LEU A 61 -11.52 -18.13 -2.24
CA LEU A 61 -10.46 -17.85 -3.23
C LEU A 61 -10.48 -18.82 -4.39
N SER A 62 -10.59 -20.12 -4.08
CA SER A 62 -10.65 -21.20 -5.09
C SER A 62 -11.86 -21.05 -6.01
N ARG A 63 -13.03 -20.73 -5.47
CA ARG A 63 -14.26 -20.51 -6.26
C ARG A 63 -14.13 -19.30 -7.18
N TYR A 64 -13.67 -18.15 -6.67
CA TYR A 64 -13.50 -16.94 -7.48
C TYR A 64 -12.43 -17.12 -8.57
N ARG A 65 -11.34 -17.83 -8.25
CA ARG A 65 -10.34 -18.20 -9.25
C ARG A 65 -10.93 -19.08 -10.35
N SER A 66 -11.67 -20.13 -9.98
CA SER A 66 -12.28 -21.07 -10.93
C SER A 66 -13.37 -20.43 -11.79
N SER A 67 -14.05 -19.40 -11.27
CA SER A 67 -15.07 -18.66 -12.04
C SER A 67 -14.47 -17.61 -12.99
N GLY A 68 -13.15 -17.45 -13.03
CA GLY A 68 -12.49 -16.45 -13.87
C GLY A 68 -12.59 -15.01 -13.37
N GLN A 69 -12.88 -14.80 -12.08
CA GLN A 69 -12.94 -13.47 -11.49
C GLN A 69 -11.60 -12.74 -11.58
N PHE A 70 -10.51 -13.46 -11.36
CA PHE A 70 -9.17 -12.89 -11.38
C PHE A 70 -8.51 -13.12 -12.73
N HIS A 71 -7.91 -12.06 -13.28
CA HIS A 71 -7.07 -12.13 -14.48
C HIS A 71 -5.80 -12.93 -14.19
N SER A 72 -5.10 -12.55 -13.12
CA SER A 72 -3.85 -13.21 -12.70
C SER A 72 -3.57 -12.93 -11.21
N ILE A 73 -2.53 -13.60 -10.71
CA ILE A 73 -1.94 -13.35 -9.41
C ILE A 73 -0.49 -12.95 -9.66
N TRP A 74 -0.04 -11.85 -9.06
CA TRP A 74 1.32 -11.34 -9.23
C TRP A 74 2.19 -11.64 -7.99
N ASN A 75 3.48 -11.88 -8.22
CA ASN A 75 4.48 -12.15 -7.19
C ASN A 75 5.43 -10.97 -6.97
N ASP A 76 5.70 -10.22 -8.02
CA ASP A 76 6.59 -9.06 -8.01
C ASP A 76 5.84 -7.81 -8.46
N GLU A 77 6.07 -6.67 -7.80
CA GLU A 77 5.37 -5.41 -8.10
C GLU A 77 5.54 -4.98 -9.55
N SER A 78 6.66 -5.33 -10.19
CA SER A 78 6.91 -5.01 -11.59
C SER A 78 5.93 -5.73 -12.53
N GLU A 79 5.46 -6.93 -12.17
CA GLU A 79 4.43 -7.66 -12.94
C GLU A 79 3.10 -6.90 -12.90
N ALA A 80 2.69 -6.43 -11.71
CA ALA A 80 1.48 -5.65 -11.52
C ALA A 80 1.53 -4.32 -12.29
N ILE A 81 2.65 -3.59 -12.17
CA ILE A 81 2.88 -2.34 -12.90
C ILE A 81 2.79 -2.57 -14.41
N LYS A 82 3.48 -3.61 -14.93
CA LYS A 82 3.47 -3.96 -16.35
C LYS A 82 2.06 -4.30 -16.85
N ALA A 83 1.29 -5.05 -16.08
CA ALA A 83 -0.09 -5.42 -16.44
C ALA A 83 -0.99 -4.18 -16.54
N MET A 84 -0.84 -3.22 -15.62
CA MET A 84 -1.56 -1.95 -15.68
C MET A 84 -1.12 -1.07 -16.86
N MET A 85 0.19 -0.96 -17.12
CA MET A 85 0.72 -0.22 -18.28
C MET A 85 0.21 -0.79 -19.61
N GLN A 86 0.04 -2.09 -19.70
CA GLN A 86 -0.50 -2.78 -20.88
C GLN A 86 -2.02 -2.73 -20.98
N GLY A 87 -2.72 -2.22 -19.96
CA GLY A 87 -4.18 -2.18 -19.91
C GLY A 87 -4.82 -3.57 -19.80
N VAL A 88 -4.07 -4.59 -19.44
CA VAL A 88 -4.54 -5.99 -19.36
C VAL A 88 -5.50 -6.18 -18.18
N ALA A 89 -5.23 -5.51 -17.06
CA ALA A 89 -6.11 -5.52 -15.90
C ALA A 89 -6.14 -4.14 -15.24
N PRO A 90 -7.27 -3.46 -15.29
CA PRO A 90 -7.41 -2.10 -14.77
C PRO A 90 -7.55 -2.04 -13.24
N MET A 91 -7.64 -3.17 -12.53
CA MET A 91 -7.88 -3.22 -11.10
C MET A 91 -6.87 -4.13 -10.39
N LEU A 92 -6.21 -3.58 -9.38
CA LEU A 92 -5.34 -4.32 -8.47
C LEU A 92 -5.95 -4.37 -7.07
N GLY A 93 -5.75 -5.47 -6.35
CA GLY A 93 -6.07 -5.59 -4.94
C GLY A 93 -5.21 -4.60 -4.13
N SER A 94 -4.00 -4.99 -3.83
CA SER A 94 -3.01 -4.11 -3.19
C SER A 94 -1.89 -3.76 -4.16
N LEU A 95 -1.42 -2.52 -4.05
CA LEU A 95 -0.20 -2.04 -4.67
C LEU A 95 0.45 -1.07 -3.68
N TRP A 96 1.77 -1.09 -3.57
CA TRP A 96 2.47 -0.09 -2.77
C TRP A 96 2.39 1.29 -3.43
N TRP A 97 2.53 2.33 -2.62
CA TRP A 97 2.54 3.69 -3.12
C TRP A 97 3.67 3.95 -4.12
N SER A 98 4.82 3.30 -3.95
CA SER A 98 5.92 3.32 -4.92
C SER A 98 5.48 2.90 -6.32
N GLY A 99 4.74 1.83 -6.43
CA GLY A 99 4.18 1.36 -7.70
C GLY A 99 3.17 2.34 -8.30
N ALA A 100 2.29 2.93 -7.48
CA ALA A 100 1.36 3.94 -7.93
C ALA A 100 2.07 5.22 -8.41
N ILE A 101 3.10 5.67 -7.70
CA ILE A 101 3.93 6.82 -8.10
C ILE A 101 4.62 6.53 -9.42
N ARG A 102 5.21 5.34 -9.58
CA ARG A 102 5.84 4.93 -10.84
C ARG A 102 4.85 4.92 -12.01
N LEU A 103 3.66 4.35 -11.83
CA LEU A 103 2.63 4.35 -12.86
C LEU A 103 2.23 5.77 -13.28
N LYS A 104 2.05 6.67 -12.30
CA LYS A 104 1.75 8.09 -12.58
C LYS A 104 2.90 8.77 -13.35
N ALA A 105 4.14 8.52 -12.96
CA ALA A 105 5.33 9.05 -13.62
C ALA A 105 5.48 8.57 -15.08
N GLU A 106 4.98 7.37 -15.39
CA GLU A 106 4.88 6.82 -16.75
C GLU A 106 3.63 7.30 -17.52
N GLY A 107 2.85 8.22 -16.93
CA GLY A 107 1.64 8.78 -17.56
C GLY A 107 0.42 7.84 -17.54
N VAL A 108 0.45 6.77 -16.78
CA VAL A 108 -0.70 5.86 -16.62
C VAL A 108 -1.72 6.50 -15.68
N PRO A 109 -2.99 6.70 -16.10
CA PRO A 109 -4.02 7.34 -15.28
C PRO A 109 -4.51 6.39 -14.16
N VAL A 110 -3.75 6.29 -13.09
CA VAL A 110 -4.09 5.45 -11.93
C VAL A 110 -4.54 6.27 -10.74
N ARG A 111 -5.37 5.67 -9.91
CA ARG A 111 -5.82 6.21 -8.64
C ARG A 111 -5.73 5.14 -7.55
N MET A 112 -5.10 5.49 -6.43
CA MET A 112 -5.16 4.69 -5.21
C MET A 112 -6.52 4.93 -4.53
N VAL A 113 -7.22 3.85 -4.23
CA VAL A 113 -8.52 3.90 -3.56
C VAL A 113 -8.31 3.74 -2.05
N THR A 114 -8.99 4.54 -1.26
CA THR A 114 -9.16 4.30 0.17
C THR A 114 -10.59 3.78 0.38
N PRO A 115 -10.77 2.46 0.54
CA PRO A 115 -12.09 1.86 0.63
C PRO A 115 -12.86 2.34 1.86
N VAL A 116 -14.19 2.41 1.76
CA VAL A 116 -15.07 2.86 2.86
C VAL A 116 -15.01 1.91 4.06
N GLU A 117 -14.70 0.64 3.83
CA GLU A 117 -14.53 -0.37 4.87
C GLU A 117 -13.18 -0.24 5.62
N GLY A 118 -12.33 0.66 5.18
CA GLY A 118 -10.97 0.83 5.69
C GLY A 118 -9.92 0.06 4.88
N CYS A 119 -8.67 0.19 5.28
CA CYS A 119 -7.54 -0.40 4.57
C CYS A 119 -6.65 -1.22 5.52
N ARG A 120 -5.76 -1.99 4.92
CA ARG A 120 -4.68 -2.68 5.59
C ARG A 120 -3.55 -1.70 5.84
N GLY A 121 -3.00 -1.70 7.06
CA GLY A 121 -1.74 -1.03 7.40
C GLY A 121 -0.59 -2.02 7.48
N TRP A 122 0.60 -1.52 7.30
CA TRP A 122 1.84 -2.28 7.54
C TRP A 122 2.90 -1.36 8.13
N TYR A 123 3.82 -1.95 8.86
CA TYR A 123 5.02 -1.27 9.31
C TYR A 123 6.20 -2.24 9.23
N GLY A 124 7.37 -1.70 8.91
CA GLY A 124 8.62 -2.44 8.94
C GLY A 124 9.54 -1.90 10.02
N GLY A 125 10.37 -2.76 10.55
CA GLY A 125 11.39 -2.41 11.52
C GLY A 125 12.72 -3.09 11.22
N VAL A 126 13.78 -2.59 11.83
CA VAL A 126 15.10 -3.23 11.79
C VAL A 126 15.41 -3.80 13.18
N ALA A 127 15.74 -5.07 13.24
CA ALA A 127 16.14 -5.74 14.45
C ALA A 127 17.63 -6.05 14.43
N LEU A 128 18.27 -5.94 15.58
CA LEU A 128 19.66 -6.39 15.78
C LEU A 128 19.69 -7.84 16.18
N ALA A 129 20.63 -8.60 15.61
CA ALA A 129 20.85 -9.98 16.04
C ALA A 129 21.31 -10.01 17.51
N ALA A 130 20.71 -10.90 18.31
CA ALA A 130 20.95 -10.96 19.77
C ALA A 130 22.43 -11.18 20.16
N HIS A 131 23.21 -11.84 19.30
CA HIS A 131 24.65 -12.11 19.53
C HIS A 131 25.57 -10.98 19.06
N LEU A 132 25.03 -9.87 18.55
CA LEU A 132 25.82 -8.76 18.05
C LEU A 132 26.53 -8.04 19.21
N ALA A 133 27.85 -7.90 19.16
CA ALA A 133 28.65 -7.32 20.24
C ALA A 133 29.80 -6.45 19.70
N GLY A 134 30.40 -5.65 20.60
CA GLY A 134 31.55 -4.80 20.33
C GLY A 134 31.30 -3.85 19.16
N HIS A 135 32.33 -3.55 18.39
CA HIS A 135 32.27 -2.59 17.28
C HIS A 135 31.24 -2.91 16.20
N LYS A 136 30.86 -4.19 16.02
CA LYS A 136 29.80 -4.57 15.08
C LYS A 136 28.43 -4.09 15.58
N ARG A 137 28.18 -4.19 16.88
CA ARG A 137 26.96 -3.64 17.49
C ARG A 137 26.93 -2.11 17.39
N ASP A 138 28.07 -1.47 17.66
CA ASP A 138 28.14 -0.02 17.61
C ASP A 138 27.91 0.51 16.19
N ALA A 139 28.51 -0.10 15.17
CA ALA A 139 28.24 0.23 13.77
C ALA A 139 26.76 -0.03 13.36
N ALA A 140 26.13 -1.07 13.90
CA ALA A 140 24.73 -1.33 13.64
C ALA A 140 23.82 -0.25 14.25
N TYR A 141 24.14 0.26 15.44
CA TYR A 141 23.43 1.40 16.02
C TYR A 141 23.66 2.70 15.23
N GLU A 142 24.86 2.96 14.72
CA GLU A 142 25.11 4.10 13.82
C GLU A 142 24.24 4.00 12.57
N TYR A 143 24.13 2.82 11.96
CA TYR A 143 23.24 2.61 10.81
C TYR A 143 21.77 2.83 11.14
N LEU A 144 21.29 2.35 12.29
CA LEU A 144 19.91 2.60 12.74
C LEU A 144 19.65 4.09 13.00
N ASN A 145 20.60 4.79 13.63
CA ASN A 145 20.49 6.21 13.87
C ASN A 145 20.45 7.00 12.55
N TRP A 146 21.24 6.61 11.56
CA TRP A 146 21.17 7.21 10.22
C TRP A 146 19.78 7.05 9.58
N TRP A 147 19.13 5.88 9.75
CA TRP A 147 17.74 5.72 9.31
C TRP A 147 16.78 6.69 9.99
N LEU A 148 17.06 7.08 11.24
CA LEU A 148 16.20 7.93 12.05
C LEU A 148 16.54 9.43 11.96
N ASP A 149 17.60 9.82 11.29
CA ASP A 149 18.04 11.23 11.19
C ASP A 149 17.18 12.08 10.24
N GLY A 150 16.29 11.45 9.48
CA GLY A 150 15.27 12.09 8.66
C GLY A 150 15.57 12.14 7.17
N VAL A 151 16.83 12.07 6.72
CA VAL A 151 17.19 12.06 5.29
C VAL A 151 16.58 10.85 4.57
N PRO A 152 16.75 9.60 5.05
CA PRO A 152 16.09 8.45 4.44
C PRO A 152 14.56 8.58 4.45
N GLY A 153 14.01 9.14 5.53
CA GLY A 153 12.57 9.36 5.66
C GLY A 153 12.02 10.35 4.64
N ALA A 154 12.76 11.41 4.31
CA ALA A 154 12.37 12.34 3.25
C ALA A 154 12.37 11.68 1.87
N ILE A 155 13.37 10.84 1.57
CA ILE A 155 13.43 10.05 0.32
C ILE A 155 12.23 9.09 0.25
N LEU A 156 11.94 8.38 1.35
CA LEU A 156 10.80 7.47 1.41
C LEU A 156 9.45 8.19 1.26
N ALA A 157 9.32 9.40 1.84
CA ALA A 157 8.10 10.19 1.71
C ALA A 157 7.78 10.53 0.25
N ARG A 158 8.79 10.87 -0.56
CA ARG A 158 8.65 11.11 -2.00
C ARG A 158 8.20 9.87 -2.77
N ASN A 159 8.43 8.68 -2.21
CA ASN A 159 7.92 7.40 -2.71
C ASN A 159 6.64 6.93 -1.99
N GLY A 160 6.03 7.80 -1.19
CA GLY A 160 4.75 7.53 -0.54
C GLY A 160 4.80 6.71 0.75
N ALA A 161 6.00 6.38 1.26
CA ALA A 161 6.20 5.70 2.54
C ALA A 161 6.52 6.70 3.67
N TYR A 162 6.35 6.27 4.92
CA TYR A 162 6.54 7.14 6.08
C TYR A 162 7.50 6.51 7.09
N MET A 163 8.31 7.36 7.72
CA MET A 163 9.18 6.98 8.83
C MET A 163 8.57 7.41 10.18
N ALA A 164 8.88 6.68 11.25
CA ALA A 164 8.34 6.97 12.58
C ALA A 164 8.79 8.34 13.14
N ASN A 165 10.01 8.79 12.83
CA ASN A 165 10.54 10.08 13.30
C ASN A 165 10.12 11.23 12.38
N HIS A 166 8.85 11.64 12.43
CA HIS A 166 8.29 12.68 11.57
C HIS A 166 8.98 14.04 11.74
N SER A 167 9.44 14.40 12.94
CA SER A 167 10.11 15.67 13.16
C SER A 167 11.45 15.77 12.44
N ALA A 168 12.23 14.70 12.44
CA ALA A 168 13.47 14.64 11.67
C ALA A 168 13.21 14.63 10.15
N VAL A 169 12.19 13.92 9.70
CA VAL A 169 11.79 13.91 8.28
C VAL A 169 11.38 15.31 7.82
N ARG A 170 10.59 16.04 8.64
CA ARG A 170 10.16 17.40 8.33
C ARG A 170 11.33 18.34 8.06
N ALA A 171 12.42 18.22 8.81
CA ALA A 171 13.62 19.05 8.64
C ALA A 171 14.34 18.82 7.28
N ASN A 172 14.01 17.72 6.59
CA ASN A 172 14.63 17.30 5.32
C ASN A 172 13.66 17.35 4.11
N LEU A 173 12.45 17.85 4.32
CA LEU A 173 11.48 18.14 3.27
C LEU A 173 11.29 19.65 3.12
N SER A 174 11.00 20.11 1.91
CA SER A 174 10.50 21.48 1.72
C SER A 174 9.13 21.64 2.38
N LEU A 175 8.68 22.88 2.59
CA LEU A 175 7.36 23.15 3.13
C LEU A 175 6.27 22.54 2.22
N ASP A 176 6.39 22.75 0.91
CA ASP A 176 5.44 22.22 -0.09
C ASP A 176 5.36 20.69 -0.05
N GLU A 177 6.50 20.01 0.04
CA GLU A 177 6.55 18.55 0.16
C GLU A 177 5.92 18.07 1.46
N TRP A 178 6.21 18.73 2.59
CA TRP A 178 5.61 18.38 3.87
C TRP A 178 4.09 18.55 3.86
N GLU A 179 3.61 19.70 3.39
CA GLU A 179 2.18 20.00 3.28
C GLU A 179 1.45 18.99 2.40
N PHE A 180 2.06 18.61 1.27
CA PHE A 180 1.49 17.62 0.37
C PHE A 180 1.51 16.20 0.96
N TRP A 181 2.70 15.72 1.37
CA TRP A 181 2.88 14.32 1.76
C TRP A 181 2.27 13.99 3.13
N TYR A 182 2.39 14.89 4.11
CA TYR A 182 1.96 14.64 5.49
C TYR A 182 0.65 15.33 5.86
N GLU A 183 0.44 16.57 5.45
CA GLU A 183 -0.73 17.34 5.84
C GLU A 183 -1.93 17.16 4.87
N GLY A 184 -1.72 16.55 3.69
CA GLY A 184 -2.78 16.27 2.72
C GLY A 184 -3.30 17.51 2.01
N LYS A 185 -2.51 18.59 1.98
CA LYS A 185 -2.85 19.81 1.25
C LYS A 185 -2.68 19.60 -0.26
N PRO A 186 -3.36 20.38 -1.08
CA PRO A 186 -3.13 20.39 -2.53
C PRO A 186 -1.67 20.72 -2.84
N ALA A 187 -1.13 20.11 -3.90
CA ALA A 187 0.21 20.41 -4.37
C ALA A 187 0.32 21.89 -4.75
N SER A 188 1.16 22.65 -4.08
CA SER A 188 1.46 24.07 -4.38
C SER A 188 2.43 24.20 -5.55
N VAL A 189 3.24 23.17 -5.77
CA VAL A 189 4.15 22.97 -6.90
C VAL A 189 3.94 21.60 -7.49
N ALA A 190 4.41 21.35 -8.70
CA ALA A 190 4.38 20.01 -9.27
C ALA A 190 5.21 19.06 -8.41
N ILE A 191 4.63 17.92 -8.01
CA ILE A 191 5.33 16.90 -7.23
C ILE A 191 6.05 15.96 -8.19
N LEU A 192 7.33 15.78 -7.94
CA LEU A 192 8.21 14.93 -8.75
C LEU A 192 8.57 13.66 -7.99
N ASP A 193 8.84 12.59 -8.72
CA ASP A 193 9.47 11.38 -8.19
C ASP A 193 10.99 11.59 -7.97
N PRO A 194 11.72 10.63 -7.39
CA PRO A 194 13.17 10.75 -7.21
C PRO A 194 13.97 10.92 -8.51
N GLU A 195 13.42 10.51 -9.65
CA GLU A 195 14.03 10.64 -10.98
C GLU A 195 13.66 11.97 -11.66
N GLY A 196 12.90 12.84 -11.00
CA GLY A 196 12.47 14.15 -11.50
C GLY A 196 11.29 14.12 -12.46
N ARG A 197 10.58 13.00 -12.57
CA ARG A 197 9.38 12.87 -13.40
C ARG A 197 8.16 13.35 -12.63
N LYS A 198 7.26 14.03 -13.30
CA LYS A 198 6.05 14.60 -12.66
C LYS A 198 5.05 13.51 -12.29
N VAL A 199 4.62 13.53 -11.04
CA VAL A 199 3.66 12.57 -10.45
C VAL A 199 2.32 13.23 -10.13
N TYR A 200 2.34 14.47 -9.65
CA TYR A 200 1.14 15.27 -9.38
C TYR A 200 1.28 16.68 -9.94
N GLU A 201 0.18 17.18 -10.46
CA GLU A 201 0.08 18.57 -10.92
C GLU A 201 -0.19 19.52 -9.75
N VAL A 202 0.10 20.81 -9.98
CA VAL A 202 -0.30 21.89 -9.06
C VAL A 202 -1.81 21.84 -8.84
N GLY A 203 -2.22 21.94 -7.60
CA GLY A 203 -3.63 21.89 -7.18
C GLY A 203 -4.18 20.48 -6.99
N GLN A 204 -3.48 19.44 -7.40
CA GLN A 204 -3.90 18.07 -7.15
C GLN A 204 -3.73 17.67 -5.67
N LEU A 205 -4.67 16.87 -5.19
CA LEU A 205 -4.61 16.23 -3.88
C LEU A 205 -4.03 14.83 -4.00
N ARG A 206 -3.28 14.42 -3.00
CA ARG A 206 -2.96 13.01 -2.82
C ARG A 206 -4.22 12.25 -2.38
N GLU A 207 -4.41 11.07 -2.92
CA GLU A 207 -5.52 10.20 -2.57
C GLU A 207 -5.45 9.79 -1.08
N GLY A 208 -6.59 9.78 -0.40
CA GLY A 208 -6.71 9.41 1.00
C GLY A 208 -6.41 10.51 2.01
N GLY A 209 -6.09 11.73 1.57
CA GLY A 209 -5.88 12.88 2.44
C GLY A 209 -4.54 12.89 3.18
N SER A 210 -4.50 13.49 4.36
CA SER A 210 -3.30 13.58 5.22
C SER A 210 -2.80 12.20 5.68
N TYR A 211 -1.56 12.17 6.17
CA TYR A 211 -1.01 10.97 6.82
C TYR A 211 -1.93 10.46 7.93
N TYR A 212 -2.38 11.33 8.80
CA TYR A 212 -3.21 10.98 9.96
C TYR A 212 -4.61 10.46 9.54
N GLU A 213 -5.22 11.06 8.51
CA GLU A 213 -6.49 10.60 7.97
C GLU A 213 -6.37 9.19 7.39
N ARG A 214 -5.29 8.89 6.67
CA ARG A 214 -5.05 7.55 6.14
C ARG A 214 -4.79 6.54 7.25
N MET A 215 -4.00 6.89 8.27
CA MET A 215 -3.73 6.02 9.41
C MET A 215 -5.00 5.72 10.21
N SER A 216 -5.92 6.68 10.31
CA SER A 216 -7.21 6.45 10.99
C SER A 216 -8.14 5.46 10.26
N LYS A 217 -7.90 5.20 8.98
CA LYS A 217 -8.67 4.24 8.17
C LYS A 217 -8.08 2.83 8.16
N VAL A 218 -7.00 2.59 8.89
CA VAL A 218 -6.43 1.25 9.02
C VAL A 218 -7.31 0.40 9.93
N VAL A 219 -7.82 -0.70 9.41
CA VAL A 219 -8.71 -1.63 10.13
C VAL A 219 -8.02 -2.93 10.51
N VAL A 220 -6.86 -3.21 9.93
CA VAL A 220 -6.02 -4.35 10.27
C VAL A 220 -4.55 -4.00 9.99
N TRP A 221 -3.67 -4.42 10.89
CA TRP A 221 -2.23 -4.29 10.72
C TRP A 221 -1.62 -5.64 10.37
N ASP A 222 -0.75 -5.66 9.37
CA ASP A 222 0.03 -6.85 9.07
C ASP A 222 0.91 -7.20 10.27
N LYS A 223 0.83 -8.43 10.68
CA LYS A 223 1.79 -9.02 11.61
C LYS A 223 2.94 -9.56 10.76
N VAL A 224 4.00 -8.77 10.63
CA VAL A 224 5.27 -9.20 10.00
C VAL A 224 6.16 -9.82 11.06
#